data_9fb9ec388dd443d0340812e87936e8da
#
_entry.id   9fb9ec388dd443d0340812e87936e8da
#
_cell.length_a   1.000
_cell.length_b   1.000
_cell.length_c   1.000
_cell.angle_alpha   90.00
_cell.angle_beta   90.00
_cell.angle_gamma   90.00
#
_symmetry.space_group_name_H-M   'P 1'
#
loop_
_entity.id
_entity.type
_entity.pdbx_description
1 polymer ?
#
loop_
_entity_poly.entity_id
_entity_poly.type
_entity_poly.pdbx_seq_one_letter_code
_entity_poly.pdbx_strand_id
1 'polypeptide(L)'
;MRLINTTTQTLAEFESADTPPYAILSHTWTNGETTYQDLAHERNAGKEAGYAKLDNGCKVAAAAGFDYLWLDTCCIDKTNNVELSEAINSMFQWYKNAGICFAYLADVPANADSPAADSPFSRSKWFTRGWTLQELLAPSEVIFLANDWTELGCKTTFVSLIAKITGIPSDFLLGEDLEHASIAMRLSWASCRKTTKAEDIAYCLLGIFDIQMPLLYGEREAGAFRRLQQEIMKTSDDQSIFAWMKDGPHKSINDSSARQTFSLLAHSPASFKKSGNIVEAEAPVVSGYLDGIRTPTVFNNKGLHLSLPIIQKKDRRVLAILNCSDLGQETEQRIAIWLCDVSTNGGRYIRVERQKFERIPLSTVFMSAMYSSISATKGEDEDLDRFRGPTTLQDTGHRGNGVSRLRPEHMVRSSGSFRKMGRRISKRNPKYTTYEPVVRNESMSESTPLMEGSTGLPHRPFMFIRESLAECFGCG
;
A
#
# COMPACT_ATOMS: atom_id res chain seq x y z
N MET A 1 11.17 11.93 -18.31
CA MET A 1 10.15 12.71 -17.56
C MET A 1 9.71 13.92 -18.36
N ARG A 2 8.41 14.25 -18.43
CA ARG A 2 7.96 15.51 -19.07
C ARG A 2 7.64 16.55 -18.01
N LEU A 3 7.97 17.79 -18.34
CA LEU A 3 7.68 18.98 -17.52
C LEU A 3 7.03 20.06 -18.40
N ILE A 4 6.29 20.95 -17.77
CA ILE A 4 5.68 22.11 -18.41
C ILE A 4 6.59 23.31 -18.15
N ASN A 5 7.02 23.99 -19.20
CA ASN A 5 7.70 25.29 -19.05
C ASN A 5 6.71 26.33 -18.52
N THR A 6 7.03 26.97 -17.41
CA THR A 6 6.10 27.87 -16.68
C THR A 6 5.78 29.16 -17.43
N THR A 7 6.65 29.57 -18.36
CA THR A 7 6.48 30.79 -19.17
C THR A 7 5.70 30.50 -20.46
N THR A 8 6.10 29.46 -21.20
CA THR A 8 5.49 29.14 -22.51
C THR A 8 4.31 28.18 -22.42
N GLN A 9 4.16 27.51 -21.28
CA GLN A 9 3.15 26.46 -21.03
C GLN A 9 3.24 25.29 -22.02
N THR A 10 4.43 25.05 -22.59
CA THR A 10 4.71 23.94 -23.50
C THR A 10 5.39 22.80 -22.75
N LEU A 11 5.18 21.58 -23.24
CA LEU A 11 5.83 20.38 -22.69
C LEU A 11 7.28 20.29 -23.17
N ALA A 12 8.18 19.96 -22.25
CA ALA A 12 9.56 19.59 -22.50
C ALA A 12 9.84 18.21 -21.91
N GLU A 13 10.64 17.40 -22.62
CA GLU A 13 10.98 16.05 -22.18
C GLU A 13 12.44 16.01 -21.73
N PHE A 14 12.71 15.33 -20.62
CA PHE A 14 14.02 15.22 -20.00
C PHE A 14 14.35 13.78 -19.66
N GLU A 15 15.59 13.38 -19.87
CA GLU A 15 16.15 12.17 -19.28
C GLU A 15 16.32 12.35 -17.77
N SER A 16 16.28 11.23 -17.01
CA SER A 16 16.30 11.31 -15.54
C SER A 16 17.53 12.04 -14.98
N ALA A 17 18.69 11.90 -15.64
CA ALA A 17 19.93 12.55 -15.22
C ALA A 17 19.97 14.07 -15.50
N ASP A 18 19.21 14.54 -16.48
CA ASP A 18 19.23 15.92 -16.98
C ASP A 18 17.98 16.72 -16.58
N THR A 19 17.17 16.16 -15.68
CA THR A 19 15.94 16.82 -15.21
C THR A 19 16.29 18.09 -14.44
N PRO A 20 15.85 19.28 -14.91
CA PRO A 20 16.09 20.54 -14.20
C PRO A 20 15.30 20.62 -12.89
N PRO A 21 15.63 21.57 -11.99
CA PRO A 21 14.79 21.86 -10.85
C PRO A 21 13.37 22.20 -11.28
N TYR A 22 12.36 21.62 -10.61
CA TYR A 22 10.95 21.81 -10.95
C TYR A 22 10.08 21.88 -9.71
N ALA A 23 8.96 22.60 -9.82
CA ALA A 23 7.87 22.53 -8.89
C ALA A 23 6.90 21.41 -9.29
N ILE A 24 6.16 20.86 -8.31
CA ILE A 24 5.16 19.83 -8.56
C ILE A 24 3.80 20.27 -8.00
N LEU A 25 2.72 20.07 -8.77
CA LEU A 25 1.36 20.42 -8.36
C LEU A 25 0.60 19.15 -7.94
N SER A 26 0.22 19.13 -6.66
CA SER A 26 -0.70 18.15 -6.09
C SER A 26 -2.12 18.71 -6.08
N HIS A 27 -3.10 17.97 -6.60
CA HIS A 27 -4.49 18.42 -6.62
C HIS A 27 -5.48 17.26 -6.67
N THR A 28 -6.72 17.53 -6.34
CA THR A 28 -7.81 16.59 -6.63
C THR A 28 -8.39 16.84 -8.02
N TRP A 29 -8.58 15.77 -8.78
CA TRP A 29 -9.12 15.89 -10.13
C TRP A 29 -10.58 16.35 -10.12
N THR A 30 -10.89 17.24 -11.05
CA THR A 30 -12.24 17.74 -11.33
C THR A 30 -12.65 17.40 -12.77
N ASN A 31 -13.90 17.64 -13.11
CA ASN A 31 -14.33 17.53 -14.51
C ASN A 31 -13.65 18.62 -15.35
N GLY A 32 -13.17 18.25 -16.54
CA GLY A 32 -12.57 19.22 -17.48
C GLY A 32 -11.11 19.53 -17.23
N GLU A 33 -10.35 18.63 -16.59
CA GLU A 33 -8.89 18.78 -16.47
C GLU A 33 -8.23 18.90 -17.85
N THR A 34 -7.24 19.75 -17.96
CA THR A 34 -6.33 19.80 -19.12
C THR A 34 -5.44 18.56 -19.10
N THR A 35 -5.39 17.85 -20.22
CA THR A 35 -4.67 16.60 -20.38
C THR A 35 -3.41 16.77 -21.23
N TYR A 36 -2.55 15.74 -21.25
CA TYR A 36 -1.42 15.66 -22.16
C TYR A 36 -1.84 15.89 -23.62
N GLN A 37 -2.94 15.25 -24.07
CA GLN A 37 -3.43 15.38 -25.45
C GLN A 37 -3.91 16.79 -25.77
N ASP A 38 -4.44 17.51 -24.80
CA ASP A 38 -4.88 18.90 -24.99
C ASP A 38 -3.66 19.82 -25.25
N LEU A 39 -2.61 19.65 -24.47
CA LEU A 39 -1.35 20.42 -24.65
C LEU A 39 -0.61 20.02 -25.92
N ALA A 40 -0.43 18.72 -26.17
CA ALA A 40 0.30 18.22 -27.32
C ALA A 40 -0.35 18.55 -28.66
N HIS A 41 -1.67 18.81 -28.68
CA HIS A 41 -2.44 19.10 -29.93
C HIS A 41 -3.10 20.47 -29.91
N GLU A 42 -2.73 21.36 -28.95
CA GLU A 42 -3.27 22.72 -28.81
C GLU A 42 -4.82 22.77 -28.82
N ARG A 43 -5.45 21.74 -28.22
CA ARG A 43 -6.90 21.58 -28.17
C ARG A 43 -7.48 22.20 -26.90
N ASN A 44 -7.75 23.51 -26.91
CA ASN A 44 -8.17 24.24 -25.72
C ASN A 44 -9.69 24.40 -25.56
N ALA A 45 -10.47 23.96 -26.53
CA ALA A 45 -11.89 24.23 -26.57
C ALA A 45 -12.67 23.47 -25.47
N GLY A 46 -13.34 24.23 -24.57
CA GLY A 46 -14.29 23.69 -23.58
C GLY A 46 -13.68 23.21 -22.27
N LYS A 47 -12.41 23.49 -21.98
CA LYS A 47 -11.74 23.11 -20.74
C LYS A 47 -11.19 24.30 -19.94
N GLU A 48 -11.94 25.38 -19.90
CA GLU A 48 -11.54 26.64 -19.27
C GLU A 48 -11.04 26.48 -17.83
N ALA A 49 -11.72 25.66 -17.02
CA ALA A 49 -11.34 25.42 -15.63
C ALA A 49 -10.01 24.66 -15.49
N GLY A 50 -9.76 23.66 -16.36
CA GLY A 50 -8.49 22.91 -16.40
C GLY A 50 -7.32 23.81 -16.83
N TYR A 51 -7.56 24.67 -17.83
CA TYR A 51 -6.57 25.65 -18.29
C TYR A 51 -6.26 26.70 -17.22
N ALA A 52 -7.27 27.21 -16.52
CA ALA A 52 -7.08 28.14 -15.41
C ALA A 52 -6.22 27.50 -14.29
N LYS A 53 -6.41 26.21 -14.04
CA LYS A 53 -5.58 25.47 -13.08
C LYS A 53 -4.12 25.35 -13.55
N LEU A 54 -3.91 24.98 -14.80
CA LEU A 54 -2.58 24.91 -15.40
C LEU A 54 -1.88 26.30 -15.36
N ASP A 55 -2.58 27.33 -15.81
CA ASP A 55 -2.06 28.71 -15.88
C ASP A 55 -1.66 29.23 -14.48
N ASN A 56 -2.54 29.06 -13.49
CA ASN A 56 -2.24 29.47 -12.12
C ASN A 56 -1.13 28.62 -11.49
N GLY A 57 -1.09 27.30 -11.78
CA GLY A 57 0.02 26.44 -11.34
C GLY A 57 1.37 26.90 -11.89
N CYS A 58 1.42 27.26 -13.19
CA CYS A 58 2.61 27.83 -13.80
C CYS A 58 3.00 29.19 -13.18
N LYS A 59 2.03 30.07 -12.91
CA LYS A 59 2.28 31.37 -12.25
C LYS A 59 2.86 31.21 -10.86
N VAL A 60 2.30 30.31 -10.04
CA VAL A 60 2.80 30.05 -8.67
C VAL A 60 4.20 29.44 -8.72
N ALA A 61 4.45 28.49 -9.62
CA ALA A 61 5.76 27.89 -9.78
C ALA A 61 6.81 28.91 -10.24
N ALA A 62 6.47 29.74 -11.23
CA ALA A 62 7.35 30.83 -11.72
C ALA A 62 7.63 31.86 -10.63
N ALA A 63 6.62 32.25 -9.83
CA ALA A 63 6.79 33.16 -8.70
C ALA A 63 7.72 32.58 -7.62
N ALA A 64 7.73 31.25 -7.46
CA ALA A 64 8.66 30.54 -6.58
C ALA A 64 10.06 30.31 -7.21
N GLY A 65 10.31 30.78 -8.44
CA GLY A 65 11.61 30.71 -9.12
C GLY A 65 11.86 29.42 -9.90
N PHE A 66 10.81 28.65 -10.24
CA PHE A 66 10.92 27.44 -11.04
C PHE A 66 10.52 27.70 -12.48
N ASP A 67 11.40 27.36 -13.41
CA ASP A 67 11.14 27.42 -14.86
C ASP A 67 10.24 26.26 -15.32
N TYR A 68 10.08 25.23 -14.51
CA TYR A 68 9.34 24.02 -14.85
C TYR A 68 8.37 23.60 -13.76
N LEU A 69 7.20 23.11 -14.22
CA LEU A 69 6.14 22.54 -13.39
C LEU A 69 5.83 21.11 -13.84
N TRP A 70 5.69 20.20 -12.90
CA TRP A 70 5.08 18.88 -13.17
C TRP A 70 3.63 18.88 -12.71
N LEU A 71 2.75 18.42 -13.60
CA LEU A 71 1.31 18.26 -13.35
C LEU A 71 0.86 16.93 -13.97
N ASP A 72 0.36 16.02 -13.16
CA ASP A 72 0.07 14.63 -13.54
C ASP A 72 -0.94 14.49 -14.70
N THR A 73 -1.88 15.41 -14.83
CA THR A 73 -2.86 15.43 -15.91
C THR A 73 -2.24 15.78 -17.25
N CYS A 74 -1.21 16.63 -17.27
CA CYS A 74 -0.58 17.17 -18.46
C CYS A 74 0.75 16.46 -18.81
N CYS A 75 1.51 16.02 -17.81
CA CYS A 75 2.85 15.46 -18.02
C CYS A 75 2.85 13.96 -18.29
N ILE A 76 1.72 13.26 -18.12
CA ILE A 76 1.58 11.82 -18.36
C ILE A 76 0.59 11.58 -19.50
N ASP A 77 1.02 10.85 -20.53
CA ASP A 77 0.09 10.31 -21.53
C ASP A 77 -0.64 9.08 -20.96
N LYS A 78 -1.83 9.33 -20.40
CA LYS A 78 -2.66 8.28 -19.80
C LYS A 78 -3.32 7.34 -20.81
N THR A 79 -3.17 7.59 -22.11
CA THR A 79 -3.59 6.69 -23.20
C THR A 79 -2.54 5.66 -23.53
N ASN A 80 -1.28 5.90 -23.13
CA ASN A 80 -0.16 4.98 -23.26
C ASN A 80 0.02 4.18 -21.96
N ASN A 81 -0.38 2.90 -21.97
CA ASN A 81 -0.30 2.04 -20.77
C ASN A 81 1.13 1.79 -20.28
N VAL A 82 2.13 1.81 -21.17
CA VAL A 82 3.54 1.62 -20.79
C VAL A 82 4.02 2.83 -19.99
N GLU A 83 3.79 4.02 -20.52
CA GLU A 83 4.14 5.27 -19.86
C GLU A 83 3.38 5.46 -18.55
N LEU A 84 2.08 5.14 -18.53
CA LEU A 84 1.28 5.20 -17.30
C LEU A 84 1.85 4.27 -16.22
N SER A 85 2.31 3.07 -16.61
CA SER A 85 2.92 2.12 -15.67
C SER A 85 4.25 2.63 -15.14
N GLU A 86 5.09 3.19 -15.99
CA GLU A 86 6.35 3.83 -15.60
C GLU A 86 6.11 5.01 -14.66
N ALA A 87 5.19 5.91 -15.03
CA ALA A 87 4.83 7.08 -14.23
C ALA A 87 4.37 6.70 -12.82
N ILE A 88 3.47 5.71 -12.70
CA ILE A 88 2.94 5.28 -11.39
C ILE A 88 4.05 4.67 -10.51
N ASN A 89 4.96 3.88 -11.06
CA ASN A 89 6.09 3.31 -10.30
C ASN A 89 7.15 4.38 -9.94
N SER A 90 7.23 5.49 -10.68
CA SER A 90 8.22 6.56 -10.46
C SER A 90 7.65 7.75 -9.67
N MET A 91 6.34 7.84 -9.49
CA MET A 91 5.65 9.03 -9.02
C MET A 91 6.13 9.50 -7.63
N PHE A 92 6.33 8.56 -6.70
CA PHE A 92 6.86 8.90 -5.37
C PHE A 92 8.22 9.60 -5.46
N GLN A 93 9.10 9.09 -6.33
CA GLN A 93 10.42 9.66 -6.52
C GLN A 93 10.35 11.04 -7.21
N TRP A 94 9.39 11.25 -8.10
CA TRP A 94 9.17 12.56 -8.72
C TRP A 94 8.70 13.60 -7.69
N TYR A 95 7.80 13.22 -6.78
CA TYR A 95 7.41 14.08 -5.65
C TYR A 95 8.57 14.33 -4.68
N LYS A 96 9.40 13.32 -4.40
CA LYS A 96 10.56 13.42 -3.51
C LYS A 96 11.64 14.34 -4.08
N ASN A 97 11.86 14.32 -5.40
CA ASN A 97 12.89 15.10 -6.09
C ASN A 97 12.42 16.52 -6.47
N ALA A 98 11.14 16.84 -6.35
CA ALA A 98 10.64 18.18 -6.61
C ALA A 98 11.24 19.19 -5.63
N GLY A 99 11.60 20.35 -6.14
CA GLY A 99 12.11 21.43 -5.28
C GLY A 99 11.06 21.98 -4.31
N ILE A 100 9.77 21.93 -4.72
CA ILE A 100 8.60 22.30 -3.91
C ILE A 100 7.36 21.60 -4.43
N CYS A 101 6.45 21.25 -3.52
CA CYS A 101 5.13 20.74 -3.85
C CYS A 101 4.06 21.78 -3.50
N PHE A 102 3.23 22.17 -4.46
CA PHE A 102 2.04 22.97 -4.22
C PHE A 102 0.81 22.08 -4.13
N ALA A 103 0.14 22.06 -2.99
CA ALA A 103 -1.10 21.31 -2.78
C ALA A 103 -2.31 22.24 -2.95
N TYR A 104 -2.95 22.19 -4.12
CA TYR A 104 -4.14 23.00 -4.43
C TYR A 104 -5.40 22.36 -3.86
N LEU A 105 -6.03 23.06 -2.90
CA LEU A 105 -7.23 22.63 -2.19
C LEU A 105 -8.46 23.35 -2.76
N ALA A 106 -9.00 22.82 -3.86
CA ALA A 106 -10.14 23.44 -4.57
C ALA A 106 -11.41 23.61 -3.72
N ASP A 107 -11.50 22.91 -2.59
CA ASP A 107 -12.64 22.93 -1.66
C ASP A 107 -12.37 23.74 -0.38
N VAL A 108 -11.25 24.47 -0.32
CA VAL A 108 -10.88 25.34 0.82
C VAL A 108 -10.88 26.80 0.39
N PRO A 109 -11.74 27.68 0.96
CA PRO A 109 -11.76 29.11 0.62
C PRO A 109 -10.58 29.84 1.26
N ALA A 110 -10.11 30.93 0.60
CA ALA A 110 -8.99 31.74 1.06
C ALA A 110 -9.20 32.41 2.43
N ASN A 111 -10.45 32.75 2.72
CA ASN A 111 -10.84 33.40 3.99
C ASN A 111 -11.26 32.38 5.06
N ALA A 112 -10.88 31.10 4.88
CA ALA A 112 -11.04 30.13 5.95
C ALA A 112 -10.26 30.61 7.18
N ASP A 113 -10.96 30.72 8.32
CA ASP A 113 -10.30 30.96 9.60
C ASP A 113 -9.10 30.03 9.77
N SER A 114 -8.11 30.49 10.54
CA SER A 114 -6.86 29.76 10.81
C SER A 114 -7.06 28.24 10.85
N PRO A 115 -6.21 27.44 10.22
CA PRO A 115 -6.35 26.00 10.16
C PRO A 115 -6.54 25.39 11.55
N ALA A 116 -7.74 24.88 11.82
CA ALA A 116 -8.15 24.26 13.08
C ALA A 116 -8.72 22.86 12.81
N ALA A 117 -8.93 22.08 13.86
CA ALA A 117 -9.39 20.70 13.75
C ALA A 117 -10.72 20.52 12.99
N ASP A 118 -11.60 21.54 13.02
CA ASP A 118 -12.90 21.54 12.31
C ASP A 118 -12.99 22.54 11.15
N SER A 119 -11.86 23.06 10.69
CA SER A 119 -11.79 24.04 9.61
C SER A 119 -12.11 23.40 8.24
N PRO A 120 -12.43 24.19 7.19
CA PRO A 120 -12.48 23.69 5.82
C PRO A 120 -11.19 22.99 5.39
N PHE A 121 -10.03 23.46 5.85
CA PHE A 121 -8.74 22.81 5.60
C PHE A 121 -8.73 21.35 6.07
N SER A 122 -9.08 21.09 7.34
CA SER A 122 -9.06 19.74 7.90
C SER A 122 -10.08 18.78 7.27
N ARG A 123 -11.14 19.32 6.67
CA ARG A 123 -12.18 18.56 5.96
C ARG A 123 -11.96 18.45 4.46
N SER A 124 -10.87 19.00 3.93
CA SER A 124 -10.58 18.92 2.51
C SER A 124 -10.51 17.48 2.02
N LYS A 125 -11.12 17.23 0.87
CA LYS A 125 -11.09 15.95 0.17
C LYS A 125 -9.67 15.50 -0.16
N TRP A 126 -8.74 16.44 -0.24
CA TRP A 126 -7.34 16.16 -0.52
C TRP A 126 -6.75 15.17 0.51
N PHE A 127 -7.05 15.32 1.80
CA PHE A 127 -6.56 14.42 2.84
C PHE A 127 -7.18 13.01 2.77
N THR A 128 -8.24 12.83 2.00
CA THR A 128 -8.94 11.53 1.88
C THR A 128 -8.72 10.84 0.54
N ARG A 129 -7.98 11.43 -0.41
CA ARG A 129 -7.58 10.81 -1.67
C ARG A 129 -6.42 9.85 -1.46
N GLY A 130 -6.41 8.72 -2.20
CA GLY A 130 -5.33 7.73 -2.11
C GLY A 130 -3.98 8.31 -2.52
N TRP A 131 -3.91 8.87 -3.72
CA TRP A 131 -2.68 9.38 -4.32
C TRP A 131 -2.01 10.50 -3.52
N THR A 132 -2.81 11.38 -2.91
CA THR A 132 -2.28 12.51 -2.13
C THR A 132 -1.50 12.09 -0.86
N LEU A 133 -1.54 10.80 -0.48
CA LEU A 133 -0.70 10.31 0.63
C LEU A 133 0.79 10.38 0.28
N GLN A 134 1.19 9.91 -0.89
CA GLN A 134 2.58 10.02 -1.35
C GLN A 134 2.94 11.47 -1.68
N GLU A 135 1.98 12.27 -2.17
CA GLU A 135 2.14 13.68 -2.48
C GLU A 135 2.36 14.53 -1.22
N LEU A 136 1.90 14.05 -0.05
CA LEU A 136 2.17 14.64 1.26
C LEU A 136 3.51 14.20 1.84
N LEU A 137 3.83 12.89 1.73
CA LEU A 137 4.99 12.30 2.42
C LEU A 137 6.30 12.50 1.67
N ALA A 138 6.28 12.35 0.33
CA ALA A 138 7.50 12.34 -0.46
C ALA A 138 8.22 13.71 -0.55
N PRO A 139 7.53 14.85 -0.77
CA PRO A 139 8.20 16.13 -0.85
C PRO A 139 8.79 16.57 0.50
N SER A 140 9.95 17.21 0.47
CA SER A 140 10.52 17.86 1.66
C SER A 140 9.61 18.97 2.19
N GLU A 141 9.03 19.78 1.27
CA GLU A 141 8.11 20.88 1.63
C GLU A 141 6.84 20.83 0.77
N VAL A 142 5.70 21.11 1.41
CA VAL A 142 4.39 21.22 0.76
C VAL A 142 3.75 22.54 1.17
N ILE A 143 3.45 23.38 0.18
CA ILE A 143 2.69 24.62 0.38
C ILE A 143 1.23 24.36 0.02
N PHE A 144 0.33 24.63 0.94
CA PHE A 144 -1.11 24.49 0.73
C PHE A 144 -1.70 25.77 0.16
N LEU A 145 -2.46 25.64 -0.92
CA LEU A 145 -3.10 26.75 -1.61
C LEU A 145 -4.62 26.61 -1.53
N ALA A 146 -5.30 27.71 -1.28
CA ALA A 146 -6.76 27.82 -1.30
C ALA A 146 -7.33 27.71 -2.71
N ASN A 147 -8.66 27.71 -2.83
CA ASN A 147 -9.37 27.62 -4.11
C ASN A 147 -9.15 28.83 -5.05
N ASP A 148 -8.68 29.95 -4.54
CA ASP A 148 -8.27 31.16 -5.28
C ASP A 148 -6.74 31.27 -5.45
N TRP A 149 -5.98 30.20 -5.09
CA TRP A 149 -4.52 30.11 -5.15
C TRP A 149 -3.78 30.93 -4.08
N THR A 150 -4.49 31.51 -3.12
CA THR A 150 -3.87 32.14 -1.95
C THR A 150 -3.18 31.09 -1.08
N GLU A 151 -1.99 31.38 -0.61
CA GLU A 151 -1.25 30.52 0.31
C GLU A 151 -1.97 30.43 1.67
N LEU A 152 -2.18 29.21 2.14
CA LEU A 152 -2.75 28.90 3.46
C LEU A 152 -1.67 28.66 4.50
N GLY A 153 -0.49 28.22 4.06
CA GLY A 153 0.66 27.86 4.87
C GLY A 153 1.33 26.58 4.36
N CYS A 154 2.29 26.06 5.12
CA CYS A 154 3.11 24.95 4.68
C CYS A 154 3.00 23.71 5.58
N LYS A 155 3.53 22.58 5.10
CA LYS A 155 3.53 21.29 5.81
C LYS A 155 4.18 21.41 7.19
N THR A 156 5.30 22.12 7.27
CA THR A 156 6.07 22.33 8.52
C THR A 156 5.25 23.11 9.54
N THR A 157 4.59 24.21 9.14
CA THR A 157 3.77 25.02 10.07
C THR A 157 2.52 24.29 10.54
N PHE A 158 1.95 23.42 9.69
CA PHE A 158 0.73 22.67 10.00
C PHE A 158 0.96 21.23 10.45
N VAL A 159 2.21 20.85 10.75
CA VAL A 159 2.57 19.45 11.03
C VAL A 159 1.70 18.82 12.10
N SER A 160 1.46 19.49 13.22
CA SER A 160 0.63 18.98 14.32
C SER A 160 -0.85 18.82 13.92
N LEU A 161 -1.37 19.72 13.08
CA LEU A 161 -2.73 19.63 12.56
C LEU A 161 -2.85 18.49 11.54
N ILE A 162 -1.90 18.40 10.61
CA ILE A 162 -1.85 17.33 9.61
C ILE A 162 -1.74 15.96 10.28
N ALA A 163 -0.91 15.83 11.32
CA ALA A 163 -0.80 14.60 12.11
C ALA A 163 -2.16 14.20 12.72
N LYS A 164 -2.93 15.15 13.25
CA LYS A 164 -4.29 14.89 13.79
C LYS A 164 -5.28 14.48 12.70
N ILE A 165 -5.21 15.10 11.52
CA ILE A 165 -6.10 14.80 10.38
C ILE A 165 -5.82 13.40 9.81
N THR A 166 -4.53 13.07 9.63
CA THR A 166 -4.09 11.92 8.86
C THR A 166 -3.74 10.70 9.70
N GLY A 167 -3.47 10.89 11.00
CA GLY A 167 -2.91 9.86 11.88
C GLY A 167 -1.43 9.54 11.61
N ILE A 168 -0.75 10.35 10.78
CA ILE A 168 0.69 10.19 10.49
C ILE A 168 1.46 10.91 11.60
N PRO A 169 2.42 10.25 12.29
CA PRO A 169 3.27 10.92 13.28
C PRO A 169 4.05 12.09 12.65
N SER A 170 4.27 13.13 13.45
CA SER A 170 4.92 14.38 12.99
C SER A 170 6.30 14.14 12.39
N ASP A 171 7.07 13.19 12.93
CA ASP A 171 8.43 12.88 12.47
C ASP A 171 8.44 12.42 11.01
N PHE A 172 7.51 11.54 10.63
CA PHE A 172 7.37 11.08 9.23
C PHE A 172 6.88 12.20 8.29
N LEU A 173 6.03 13.10 8.77
CA LEU A 173 5.63 14.29 8.00
C LEU A 173 6.82 15.24 7.76
N LEU A 174 7.77 15.28 8.68
CA LEU A 174 8.98 16.10 8.61
C LEU A 174 10.15 15.40 7.90
N GLY A 175 9.96 14.20 7.37
CA GLY A 175 10.94 13.53 6.53
C GLY A 175 11.71 12.39 7.21
N GLU A 176 11.25 11.90 8.37
CA GLU A 176 11.77 10.64 8.94
C GLU A 176 11.63 9.51 7.92
N ASP A 177 12.60 8.61 7.92
CA ASP A 177 12.61 7.48 6.99
C ASP A 177 11.38 6.58 7.21
N LEU A 178 10.65 6.34 6.13
CA LEU A 178 9.44 5.51 6.16
C LEU A 178 9.72 4.06 6.56
N GLU A 179 10.95 3.58 6.44
CA GLU A 179 11.35 2.24 6.90
C GLU A 179 11.29 2.10 8.42
N HIS A 180 11.39 3.19 9.18
CA HIS A 180 11.22 3.19 10.63
C HIS A 180 9.77 3.03 11.07
N ALA A 181 8.81 3.20 10.16
CA ALA A 181 7.40 2.90 10.41
C ALA A 181 7.08 1.45 10.04
N SER A 182 6.40 0.73 10.91
CA SER A 182 5.95 -0.63 10.61
C SER A 182 5.04 -0.67 9.39
N ILE A 183 4.90 -1.84 8.76
CA ILE A 183 3.96 -2.04 7.64
C ILE A 183 2.53 -1.68 8.06
N ALA A 184 2.10 -2.09 9.26
CA ALA A 184 0.76 -1.78 9.76
C ALA A 184 0.54 -0.28 9.95
N MET A 185 1.54 0.43 10.45
CA MET A 185 1.50 1.88 10.62
C MET A 185 1.35 2.59 9.26
N ARG A 186 2.20 2.28 8.28
CA ARG A 186 2.13 2.85 6.92
C ARG A 186 0.80 2.54 6.24
N LEU A 187 0.27 1.32 6.37
CA LEU A 187 -1.04 0.94 5.83
C LEU A 187 -2.19 1.65 6.56
N SER A 188 -2.03 1.98 7.84
CA SER A 188 -3.04 2.73 8.59
C SER A 188 -3.24 4.15 8.05
N TRP A 189 -2.19 4.82 7.56
CA TRP A 189 -2.26 6.14 6.93
C TRP A 189 -3.12 6.18 5.67
N ALA A 190 -3.23 5.03 4.99
CA ALA A 190 -4.08 4.86 3.81
C ALA A 190 -5.52 4.41 4.16
N SER A 191 -5.79 4.02 5.40
CA SER A 191 -7.01 3.30 5.80
C SER A 191 -8.32 4.07 5.58
N CYS A 192 -8.27 5.40 5.62
CA CYS A 192 -9.44 6.27 5.41
C CYS A 192 -9.46 6.92 4.02
N ARG A 193 -8.51 6.57 3.15
CA ARG A 193 -8.38 7.15 1.81
C ARG A 193 -9.18 6.37 0.76
N LYS A 194 -9.51 7.07 -0.32
CA LYS A 194 -10.32 6.54 -1.42
C LYS A 194 -9.66 6.86 -2.76
N THR A 195 -9.86 5.97 -3.72
CA THR A 195 -9.40 6.12 -5.09
C THR A 195 -10.58 6.02 -6.06
N THR A 196 -10.43 6.58 -7.26
CA THR A 196 -11.45 6.50 -8.30
C THR A 196 -11.46 5.11 -8.95
N LYS A 197 -10.27 4.57 -9.27
CA LYS A 197 -10.12 3.18 -9.68
C LYS A 197 -9.87 2.33 -8.44
N ALA A 198 -10.48 1.15 -8.40
CA ALA A 198 -10.41 0.29 -7.22
C ALA A 198 -8.98 -0.21 -6.93
N GLU A 199 -8.22 -0.50 -7.99
CA GLU A 199 -6.86 -1.00 -7.90
C GLU A 199 -5.87 0.05 -7.40
N ASP A 200 -6.15 1.33 -7.66
CA ASP A 200 -5.29 2.45 -7.24
C ASP A 200 -5.11 2.53 -5.72
N ILE A 201 -6.01 1.89 -4.94
CA ILE A 201 -5.84 1.83 -3.47
C ILE A 201 -4.55 1.08 -3.08
N ALA A 202 -4.07 0.20 -3.94
CA ALA A 202 -2.78 -0.46 -3.77
C ALA A 202 -1.66 0.30 -4.51
N TYR A 203 -1.93 0.78 -5.72
CA TYR A 203 -0.90 1.40 -6.55
C TYR A 203 -0.40 2.74 -5.99
N CYS A 204 -1.25 3.51 -5.32
CA CYS A 204 -0.82 4.73 -4.65
C CYS A 204 0.09 4.50 -3.43
N LEU A 205 0.31 3.24 -3.04
CA LEU A 205 1.19 2.86 -1.93
C LEU A 205 2.56 2.34 -2.38
N LEU A 206 2.78 2.13 -3.68
CA LEU A 206 4.00 1.52 -4.20
C LEU A 206 5.26 2.23 -3.70
N GLY A 207 5.33 3.54 -3.85
CA GLY A 207 6.49 4.32 -3.41
C GLY A 207 6.62 4.44 -1.88
N ILE A 208 5.53 4.28 -1.12
CA ILE A 208 5.57 4.31 0.36
C ILE A 208 6.25 3.04 0.91
N PHE A 209 6.20 1.95 0.14
CA PHE A 209 6.82 0.67 0.49
C PHE A 209 8.06 0.36 -0.34
N ASP A 210 8.49 1.27 -1.20
CA ASP A 210 9.58 1.06 -2.16
C ASP A 210 9.39 -0.21 -3.01
N ILE A 211 8.16 -0.42 -3.46
CA ILE A 211 7.77 -1.58 -4.27
C ILE A 211 7.51 -1.14 -5.71
N GLN A 212 7.98 -1.96 -6.64
CA GLN A 212 7.64 -1.86 -8.06
C GLN A 212 6.86 -3.09 -8.49
N MET A 213 5.70 -2.89 -9.11
CA MET A 213 4.93 -4.01 -9.63
C MET A 213 4.13 -3.62 -10.88
N PRO A 214 3.84 -4.60 -11.79
CA PRO A 214 3.01 -4.35 -12.96
C PRO A 214 1.59 -3.91 -12.57
N LEU A 215 1.03 -2.96 -13.31
CA LEU A 215 -0.35 -2.51 -13.13
C LEU A 215 -1.31 -3.44 -13.89
N LEU A 216 -2.23 -4.05 -13.20
CA LEU A 216 -3.24 -4.96 -13.75
C LEU A 216 -4.64 -4.43 -13.45
N TYR A 217 -5.07 -3.42 -14.20
CA TYR A 217 -6.44 -2.92 -14.07
C TYR A 217 -7.44 -4.02 -14.48
N GLY A 218 -8.46 -4.21 -13.66
CA GLY A 218 -9.43 -5.30 -13.78
C GLY A 218 -9.29 -6.40 -12.71
N GLU A 219 -8.18 -6.42 -11.95
CA GLU A 219 -8.01 -7.39 -10.85
C GLU A 219 -8.78 -7.02 -9.56
N ARG A 220 -9.44 -5.84 -9.56
CA ARG A 220 -10.19 -5.27 -8.43
C ARG A 220 -9.31 -4.92 -7.22
N GLU A 221 -9.88 -4.15 -6.28
CA GLU A 221 -9.22 -3.70 -5.06
C GLU A 221 -8.50 -4.82 -4.30
N ALA A 222 -9.21 -5.89 -3.96
CA ALA A 222 -8.66 -6.98 -3.16
C ALA A 222 -7.53 -7.74 -3.89
N GLY A 223 -7.59 -7.83 -5.22
CA GLY A 223 -6.53 -8.43 -6.05
C GLY A 223 -5.25 -7.62 -6.00
N ALA A 224 -5.35 -6.33 -6.34
CA ALA A 224 -4.22 -5.39 -6.32
C ALA A 224 -3.58 -5.28 -4.93
N PHE A 225 -4.41 -5.14 -3.88
CA PHE A 225 -3.91 -5.02 -2.52
C PHE A 225 -3.26 -6.31 -1.99
N ARG A 226 -3.76 -7.47 -2.42
CA ARG A 226 -3.11 -8.75 -2.10
C ARG A 226 -1.73 -8.85 -2.75
N ARG A 227 -1.60 -8.47 -4.03
CA ARG A 227 -0.30 -8.45 -4.72
C ARG A 227 0.68 -7.50 -4.04
N LEU A 228 0.25 -6.29 -3.68
CA LEU A 228 1.08 -5.36 -2.93
C LEU A 228 1.61 -5.99 -1.63
N GLN A 229 0.74 -6.60 -0.82
CA GLN A 229 1.17 -7.29 0.40
C GLN A 229 2.16 -8.43 0.11
N GLN A 230 1.97 -9.16 -1.00
CA GLN A 230 2.90 -10.22 -1.41
C GLN A 230 4.27 -9.66 -1.82
N GLU A 231 4.31 -8.54 -2.54
CA GLU A 231 5.58 -7.88 -2.89
C GLU A 231 6.28 -7.35 -1.63
N ILE A 232 5.57 -6.70 -0.72
CA ILE A 232 6.12 -6.23 0.57
C ILE A 232 6.77 -7.39 1.35
N MET A 233 6.10 -8.54 1.43
CA MET A 233 6.64 -9.71 2.14
C MET A 233 7.85 -10.39 1.47
N LYS A 234 8.22 -10.01 0.26
CA LYS A 234 9.47 -10.46 -0.37
C LYS A 234 10.69 -9.69 0.13
N THR A 235 10.47 -8.46 0.58
CA THR A 235 11.53 -7.52 0.98
C THR A 235 11.56 -7.27 2.48
N SER A 236 10.49 -7.61 3.22
CA SER A 236 10.36 -7.36 4.66
C SER A 236 9.83 -8.57 5.41
N ASP A 237 10.34 -8.81 6.60
CA ASP A 237 9.86 -9.83 7.55
C ASP A 237 8.98 -9.24 8.68
N ASP A 238 8.60 -7.96 8.58
CA ASP A 238 7.71 -7.28 9.52
C ASP A 238 6.33 -7.94 9.57
N GLN A 239 6.09 -8.64 10.67
CA GLN A 239 4.84 -9.37 10.89
C GLN A 239 3.64 -8.49 11.23
N SER A 240 3.84 -7.18 11.40
CA SER A 240 2.73 -6.24 11.58
C SER A 240 1.75 -6.23 10.40
N ILE A 241 2.18 -6.67 9.22
CA ILE A 241 1.32 -6.89 8.04
C ILE A 241 0.11 -7.81 8.34
N PHE A 242 0.20 -8.64 9.36
CA PHE A 242 -0.89 -9.50 9.82
C PHE A 242 -1.71 -8.86 10.95
N ALA A 243 -1.30 -7.71 11.49
CA ALA A 243 -1.97 -7.03 12.60
C ALA A 243 -3.10 -6.10 12.11
N TRP A 244 -4.04 -6.62 11.34
CA TRP A 244 -5.20 -5.92 10.82
C TRP A 244 -6.50 -6.38 11.46
N MET A 245 -7.54 -5.56 11.40
CA MET A 245 -8.88 -5.88 11.90
C MET A 245 -9.95 -5.56 10.86
N LYS A 246 -11.00 -6.37 10.82
CA LYS A 246 -12.16 -6.11 9.98
C LYS A 246 -13.22 -5.33 10.77
N ASP A 247 -13.61 -4.17 10.28
CA ASP A 247 -14.74 -3.45 10.86
C ASP A 247 -16.07 -4.11 10.46
N GLY A 248 -17.04 -4.08 11.37
CA GLY A 248 -18.40 -4.54 11.14
C GLY A 248 -18.84 -5.72 12.03
N PRO A 249 -20.15 -6.00 12.10
CA PRO A 249 -20.70 -7.04 12.97
C PRO A 249 -20.20 -8.42 12.57
N HIS A 250 -20.08 -9.29 13.57
CA HIS A 250 -19.71 -10.69 13.44
C HIS A 250 -20.75 -11.41 12.57
N LYS A 251 -20.47 -11.59 11.28
CA LYS A 251 -21.24 -12.54 10.49
C LYS A 251 -20.78 -13.94 10.89
N SER A 252 -21.72 -14.75 11.35
CA SER A 252 -21.47 -16.15 11.69
C SER A 252 -20.77 -16.88 10.56
N ILE A 253 -19.89 -17.83 10.88
CA ILE A 253 -19.25 -18.76 9.94
C ILE A 253 -20.31 -19.50 9.10
N ASN A 254 -21.56 -19.57 9.60
CA ASN A 254 -22.68 -20.24 8.97
C ASN A 254 -23.47 -19.40 7.95
N ASP A 255 -23.09 -18.13 7.72
CA ASP A 255 -23.76 -17.28 6.75
C ASP A 255 -23.23 -17.61 5.34
N SER A 256 -23.95 -18.48 4.65
CA SER A 256 -23.66 -18.96 3.28
C SER A 256 -23.77 -17.88 2.20
N SER A 257 -24.24 -16.68 2.54
CA SER A 257 -24.43 -15.57 1.60
C SER A 257 -23.17 -14.73 1.37
N ALA A 258 -22.13 -14.88 2.18
CA ALA A 258 -20.85 -14.20 2.02
C ALA A 258 -19.76 -15.23 1.75
N ARG A 259 -19.31 -15.35 0.52
CA ARG A 259 -18.01 -15.98 0.19
C ARG A 259 -16.92 -15.24 0.97
N GLN A 260 -16.63 -15.73 2.18
CA GLN A 260 -15.66 -15.10 3.07
C GLN A 260 -14.30 -15.74 2.81
N THR A 261 -13.43 -15.00 2.15
CA THR A 261 -12.02 -15.40 2.04
C THR A 261 -11.40 -15.36 3.44
N PHE A 262 -10.91 -16.48 3.92
CA PHE A 262 -10.30 -16.65 5.24
C PHE A 262 -8.77 -16.45 5.18
N SER A 263 -8.31 -15.53 4.37
CA SER A 263 -6.89 -15.21 4.18
C SER A 263 -6.27 -14.58 5.42
N LEU A 264 -4.97 -14.82 5.64
CA LEU A 264 -4.16 -14.05 6.59
C LEU A 264 -3.95 -12.62 6.13
N LEU A 265 -3.97 -12.37 4.81
CA LEU A 265 -3.81 -11.05 4.24
C LEU A 265 -5.10 -10.25 4.29
N ALA A 266 -4.96 -8.94 4.47
CA ALA A 266 -6.07 -8.01 4.46
C ALA A 266 -6.61 -7.80 3.03
N HIS A 267 -7.88 -7.40 2.92
CA HIS A 267 -8.51 -7.11 1.63
C HIS A 267 -8.30 -5.67 1.16
N SER A 268 -8.02 -4.76 2.10
CA SER A 268 -7.95 -3.32 1.88
C SER A 268 -7.14 -2.66 2.99
N PRO A 269 -6.47 -1.52 2.75
CA PRO A 269 -5.85 -0.71 3.79
C PRO A 269 -6.81 -0.32 4.92
N ALA A 270 -8.12 -0.20 4.66
CA ALA A 270 -9.13 0.11 5.66
C ALA A 270 -9.10 -0.85 6.88
N SER A 271 -8.63 -2.08 6.68
CA SER A 271 -8.45 -3.05 7.76
C SER A 271 -7.38 -2.66 8.77
N PHE A 272 -6.48 -1.74 8.43
CA PHE A 272 -5.40 -1.26 9.30
C PHE A 272 -5.74 0.01 10.09
N LYS A 273 -6.97 0.50 10.01
CA LYS A 273 -7.40 1.76 10.66
C LYS A 273 -7.05 1.85 12.14
N LYS A 274 -7.03 0.72 12.85
CA LYS A 274 -6.71 0.65 14.28
C LYS A 274 -5.30 0.13 14.57
N SER A 275 -4.45 0.08 13.55
CA SER A 275 -3.09 -0.48 13.64
C SER A 275 -1.98 0.58 13.52
N GLY A 276 -2.34 1.86 13.62
CA GLY A 276 -1.38 2.97 13.50
C GLY A 276 -0.32 3.05 14.60
N ASN A 277 -0.57 2.41 15.75
CA ASN A 277 0.37 2.34 16.87
C ASN A 277 1.06 0.96 16.97
N ILE A 278 0.89 0.08 16.00
CA ILE A 278 1.56 -1.21 16.00
C ILE A 278 2.97 -1.02 15.43
N VAL A 279 3.96 -1.46 16.19
CA VAL A 279 5.38 -1.41 15.81
C VAL A 279 5.98 -2.81 15.83
N GLU A 280 7.06 -2.98 15.09
CA GLU A 280 7.85 -4.20 15.15
C GLU A 280 8.45 -4.38 16.54
N ALA A 281 8.57 -5.61 17.00
CA ALA A 281 9.19 -5.96 18.26
C ALA A 281 10.01 -7.25 18.09
N GLU A 282 11.03 -7.42 18.93
CA GLU A 282 11.87 -8.61 18.88
C GLU A 282 11.05 -9.91 19.02
N ALA A 283 11.47 -10.93 18.28
CA ALA A 283 10.86 -12.24 18.38
C ALA A 283 10.97 -12.79 19.80
N PRO A 284 9.87 -13.28 20.41
CA PRO A 284 9.93 -13.80 21.75
C PRO A 284 10.79 -15.09 21.77
N VAL A 285 11.72 -15.19 22.70
CA VAL A 285 12.48 -16.41 22.96
C VAL A 285 11.54 -17.42 23.62
N VAL A 286 11.18 -18.48 22.92
CA VAL A 286 10.28 -19.54 23.45
C VAL A 286 11.12 -20.79 23.72
N SER A 287 10.95 -21.38 24.91
CA SER A 287 11.69 -22.58 25.34
C SER A 287 11.58 -23.73 24.33
N GLY A 288 12.73 -24.31 23.97
CA GLY A 288 12.82 -25.48 23.05
C GLY A 288 13.22 -25.16 21.63
N TYR A 289 13.41 -23.91 21.26
CA TYR A 289 13.99 -23.50 19.97
C TYR A 289 15.37 -22.91 20.22
N LEU A 290 16.40 -23.72 20.00
CA LEU A 290 17.79 -23.37 20.32
C LEU A 290 18.47 -22.49 19.27
N ASP A 291 17.88 -22.28 18.13
CA ASP A 291 18.38 -21.35 17.13
C ASP A 291 17.22 -20.56 16.55
N GLY A 292 17.32 -19.24 16.60
CA GLY A 292 16.40 -18.31 15.97
C GLY A 292 16.38 -18.42 14.43
N ILE A 293 16.17 -19.64 13.91
CA ILE A 293 15.94 -19.88 12.50
C ILE A 293 14.57 -19.31 12.19
N ARG A 294 14.55 -18.01 11.88
CA ARG A 294 13.40 -17.37 11.23
C ARG A 294 13.23 -18.10 9.91
N THR A 295 12.26 -19.04 9.84
CA THR A 295 11.88 -19.57 8.54
C THR A 295 11.26 -18.42 7.74
N PRO A 296 11.82 -18.13 6.56
CA PRO A 296 11.29 -17.04 5.75
C PRO A 296 9.82 -17.28 5.44
N THR A 297 9.07 -16.19 5.38
CA THR A 297 7.69 -16.22 4.89
C THR A 297 7.70 -16.57 3.41
N VAL A 298 7.04 -17.67 3.02
CA VAL A 298 7.07 -18.19 1.65
C VAL A 298 5.67 -18.30 1.08
N PHE A 299 5.48 -17.79 -0.14
CA PHE A 299 4.29 -18.05 -0.94
C PHE A 299 4.55 -19.15 -1.95
N ASN A 300 3.64 -20.14 -1.98
CA ASN A 300 3.66 -21.16 -3.00
C ASN A 300 2.22 -21.47 -3.48
N ASN A 301 2.07 -22.53 -4.30
CA ASN A 301 0.77 -22.96 -4.81
C ASN A 301 -0.20 -23.43 -3.71
N LYS A 302 0.30 -23.77 -2.51
CA LYS A 302 -0.52 -24.19 -1.36
C LYS A 302 -0.93 -23.03 -0.47
N GLY A 303 -0.34 -21.84 -0.64
CA GLY A 303 -0.64 -20.64 0.13
C GLY A 303 0.58 -19.98 0.76
N LEU A 304 0.33 -19.25 1.83
CA LEU A 304 1.33 -18.57 2.65
C LEU A 304 1.85 -19.53 3.73
N HIS A 305 3.16 -19.67 3.83
CA HIS A 305 3.83 -20.47 4.84
C HIS A 305 4.72 -19.59 5.70
N LEU A 306 4.56 -19.71 7.02
CA LEU A 306 5.39 -19.00 8.01
C LEU A 306 5.44 -19.81 9.31
N SER A 307 6.43 -19.52 10.16
CA SER A 307 6.52 -20.10 11.50
C SER A 307 6.21 -19.05 12.55
N LEU A 308 5.25 -19.33 13.41
CA LEU A 308 4.85 -18.44 14.50
C LEU A 308 4.78 -19.21 15.83
N PRO A 309 5.10 -18.55 16.96
CA PRO A 309 4.72 -19.08 18.26
C PRO A 309 3.20 -19.14 18.37
N ILE A 310 2.66 -20.26 18.82
CA ILE A 310 1.22 -20.45 19.02
C ILE A 310 0.90 -20.84 20.44
N ILE A 311 -0.22 -20.37 20.96
CA ILE A 311 -0.84 -20.83 22.19
C ILE A 311 -2.09 -21.61 21.83
N GLN A 312 -2.11 -22.90 22.15
CA GLN A 312 -3.27 -23.75 21.88
C GLN A 312 -4.48 -23.31 22.70
N LYS A 313 -5.65 -23.33 22.07
CA LYS A 313 -6.94 -23.05 22.69
C LYS A 313 -7.90 -24.21 22.42
N LYS A 314 -9.13 -24.11 22.93
CA LYS A 314 -10.18 -25.11 22.66
C LYS A 314 -10.64 -25.04 21.19
N ASP A 315 -11.29 -26.09 20.71
CA ASP A 315 -11.98 -26.15 19.42
C ASP A 315 -11.06 -25.89 18.22
N ARG A 316 -9.84 -26.47 18.23
CA ARG A 316 -8.83 -26.33 17.17
C ARG A 316 -8.38 -24.88 16.90
N ARG A 317 -8.71 -23.96 17.82
CA ARG A 317 -8.27 -22.57 17.74
C ARG A 317 -6.90 -22.40 18.36
N VAL A 318 -6.15 -21.45 17.83
CA VAL A 318 -4.86 -21.04 18.39
C VAL A 318 -4.76 -19.52 18.39
N LEU A 319 -3.97 -18.99 19.30
CA LEU A 319 -3.45 -17.64 19.23
C LEU A 319 -2.06 -17.71 18.61
N ALA A 320 -1.89 -17.14 17.44
CA ALA A 320 -0.60 -16.99 16.78
C ALA A 320 0.01 -15.65 17.18
N ILE A 321 1.20 -15.69 17.76
CA ILE A 321 1.90 -14.53 18.31
C ILE A 321 2.72 -13.89 17.17
N LEU A 322 2.56 -12.60 16.99
CA LEU A 322 3.30 -11.81 16.01
C LEU A 322 4.50 -11.11 16.68
N ASN A 323 5.57 -10.88 15.92
CA ASN A 323 6.71 -10.09 16.36
C ASN A 323 6.41 -8.59 16.29
N CYS A 324 5.30 -8.17 16.87
CA CYS A 324 4.91 -6.77 16.96
C CYS A 324 4.14 -6.49 18.26
N SER A 325 4.09 -5.23 18.63
CA SER A 325 3.47 -4.73 19.85
C SER A 325 2.83 -3.37 19.62
N ASP A 326 2.09 -2.86 20.59
CA ASP A 326 1.75 -1.44 20.63
C ASP A 326 3.01 -0.62 20.94
N LEU A 327 3.11 0.56 20.35
CA LEU A 327 4.20 1.52 20.59
C LEU A 327 4.36 1.81 22.09
N GLY A 328 5.58 1.69 22.60
CA GLY A 328 5.90 1.84 24.01
C GLY A 328 5.58 0.63 24.88
N GLN A 329 5.18 -0.51 24.30
CA GLN A 329 4.86 -1.76 25.01
C GLN A 329 5.66 -2.97 24.50
N GLU A 330 6.76 -2.70 23.76
CA GLU A 330 7.53 -3.72 23.03
C GLU A 330 8.17 -4.76 23.95
N THR A 331 8.48 -4.36 25.20
CA THR A 331 9.09 -5.24 26.21
C THR A 331 8.08 -5.98 27.08
N GLU A 332 6.80 -5.64 27.01
CA GLU A 332 5.78 -6.13 27.92
C GLU A 332 4.82 -7.14 27.29
N GLN A 333 4.46 -6.93 26.04
CA GLN A 333 3.42 -7.71 25.37
C GLN A 333 3.70 -7.95 23.89
N ARG A 334 2.91 -8.86 23.30
CA ARG A 334 2.89 -9.13 21.85
C ARG A 334 1.47 -9.12 21.34
N ILE A 335 1.32 -8.69 20.09
CA ILE A 335 0.06 -8.84 19.36
C ILE A 335 -0.12 -10.29 18.96
N ALA A 336 -1.32 -10.81 19.16
CA ALA A 336 -1.68 -12.16 18.73
C ALA A 336 -2.97 -12.16 17.93
N ILE A 337 -3.02 -13.02 16.92
CA ILE A 337 -4.17 -13.19 16.03
C ILE A 337 -4.80 -14.57 16.22
N TRP A 338 -6.13 -14.63 16.11
CA TRP A 338 -6.86 -15.88 16.21
C TRP A 338 -6.83 -16.65 14.90
N LEU A 339 -6.37 -17.89 14.96
CA LEU A 339 -6.41 -18.84 13.88
C LEU A 339 -7.20 -20.09 14.25
N CYS A 340 -7.73 -20.80 13.25
CA CYS A 340 -8.36 -22.11 13.42
C CYS A 340 -7.68 -23.08 12.47
N ASP A 341 -7.27 -24.23 13.00
CA ASP A 341 -6.73 -25.32 12.19
C ASP A 341 -7.86 -26.04 11.47
N VAL A 342 -7.82 -26.03 10.15
CA VAL A 342 -8.82 -26.65 9.27
C VAL A 342 -8.32 -27.93 8.61
N SER A 343 -7.09 -28.35 8.89
CA SER A 343 -6.53 -29.59 8.34
C SER A 343 -6.91 -30.82 9.17
N THR A 344 -6.89 -31.98 8.55
CA THR A 344 -7.07 -33.28 9.25
C THR A 344 -5.82 -33.69 10.03
N ASN A 345 -4.62 -33.27 9.54
CA ASN A 345 -3.32 -33.69 10.07
C ASN A 345 -2.52 -32.55 10.72
N GLY A 346 -3.14 -31.39 10.96
CA GLY A 346 -2.49 -30.20 11.52
C GLY A 346 -1.72 -29.35 10.48
N GLY A 347 -1.55 -28.06 10.77
CA GLY A 347 -0.68 -27.16 10.02
C GLY A 347 -1.35 -26.29 8.95
N ARG A 348 -2.67 -26.45 8.67
CA ARG A 348 -3.38 -25.57 7.75
C ARG A 348 -4.36 -24.70 8.50
N TYR A 349 -4.15 -23.39 8.47
CA TYR A 349 -4.88 -22.46 9.30
C TYR A 349 -5.65 -21.43 8.47
N ILE A 350 -6.79 -20.99 9.04
CA ILE A 350 -7.56 -19.83 8.56
C ILE A 350 -7.66 -18.80 9.68
N ARG A 351 -7.77 -17.52 9.32
CA ARG A 351 -7.96 -16.45 10.30
C ARG A 351 -9.39 -16.36 10.75
N VAL A 352 -9.60 -16.40 12.07
CA VAL A 352 -10.90 -16.24 12.73
C VAL A 352 -10.87 -15.02 13.65
N GLU A 353 -11.99 -14.62 14.26
CA GLU A 353 -12.08 -13.47 15.18
C GLU A 353 -11.45 -12.18 14.60
N ARG A 354 -11.71 -11.89 13.31
CA ARG A 354 -11.03 -10.83 12.53
C ARG A 354 -11.32 -9.42 13.03
N GLN A 355 -12.25 -9.21 13.94
CA GLN A 355 -12.61 -7.91 14.52
C GLN A 355 -11.67 -7.47 15.63
N LYS A 356 -10.80 -8.34 16.10
CA LYS A 356 -9.85 -8.09 17.18
C LYS A 356 -8.54 -8.83 16.97
N PHE A 357 -7.53 -8.33 17.62
CA PHE A 357 -6.33 -9.08 17.99
C PHE A 357 -6.18 -9.02 19.52
N GLU A 358 -5.46 -9.97 20.06
CA GLU A 358 -5.20 -10.03 21.50
C GLU A 358 -3.84 -9.41 21.80
N ARG A 359 -3.71 -8.87 23.01
CA ARG A 359 -2.44 -8.41 23.58
C ARG A 359 -2.01 -9.39 24.63
N ILE A 360 -0.94 -10.11 24.38
CA ILE A 360 -0.49 -11.20 25.25
C ILE A 360 0.76 -10.78 26.00
N PRO A 361 0.76 -10.77 27.34
CA PRO A 361 1.96 -10.51 28.12
C PRO A 361 3.09 -11.46 27.75
N LEU A 362 4.31 -10.97 27.66
CA LEU A 362 5.49 -11.78 27.31
C LEU A 362 5.69 -12.95 28.28
N SER A 363 5.40 -12.77 29.58
CA SER A 363 5.44 -13.86 30.56
C SER A 363 4.52 -15.02 30.16
N THR A 364 3.33 -14.73 29.65
CA THR A 364 2.42 -15.77 29.14
C THR A 364 2.94 -16.42 27.87
N VAL A 365 3.55 -15.65 26.98
CA VAL A 365 4.17 -16.18 25.74
C VAL A 365 5.28 -17.17 26.11
N PHE A 366 6.20 -16.81 26.99
CA PHE A 366 7.30 -17.67 27.42
C PHE A 366 6.82 -18.98 28.08
N MET A 367 5.73 -18.92 28.84
CA MET A 367 5.22 -20.09 29.55
C MET A 367 4.35 -21.01 28.70
N SER A 368 3.68 -20.51 27.68
CA SER A 368 2.55 -21.20 27.05
C SER A 368 2.66 -21.35 25.53
N ALA A 369 3.58 -20.63 24.90
CA ALA A 369 3.71 -20.68 23.45
C ALA A 369 4.67 -21.77 22.98
N MET A 370 4.36 -22.37 21.83
CA MET A 370 5.22 -23.29 21.10
C MET A 370 5.30 -22.88 19.64
N TYR A 371 6.44 -23.01 19.00
CA TYR A 371 6.55 -22.74 17.59
C TYR A 371 5.81 -23.79 16.76
N SER A 372 5.11 -23.33 15.74
CA SER A 372 4.43 -24.18 14.76
C SER A 372 4.54 -23.59 13.37
N SER A 373 4.78 -24.47 12.40
CA SER A 373 4.66 -24.11 11.00
C SER A 373 3.20 -23.90 10.63
N ILE A 374 2.88 -22.74 10.09
CA ILE A 374 1.55 -22.32 9.71
C ILE A 374 1.48 -22.27 8.17
N SER A 375 0.54 -23.00 7.60
CA SER A 375 0.16 -22.87 6.20
C SER A 375 -1.21 -22.24 6.10
N ALA A 376 -1.30 -21.04 5.55
CA ALA A 376 -2.58 -20.36 5.36
C ALA A 376 -3.05 -20.51 3.91
N THR A 377 -4.33 -20.77 3.76
CA THR A 377 -4.93 -20.98 2.43
C THR A 377 -4.97 -19.70 1.62
N LYS A 378 -4.95 -19.83 0.28
CA LYS A 378 -5.10 -18.69 -0.63
C LYS A 378 -6.46 -17.98 -0.56
N GLY A 379 -7.42 -18.55 0.18
CA GLY A 379 -8.75 -17.97 0.34
C GLY A 379 -9.69 -18.30 -0.81
N GLU A 380 -9.49 -19.40 -1.53
CA GLU A 380 -10.46 -19.93 -2.51
C GLU A 380 -11.42 -20.92 -1.86
N ASP A 381 -12.69 -20.81 -2.21
CA ASP A 381 -13.88 -21.25 -1.48
C ASP A 381 -14.19 -22.77 -1.48
N GLU A 382 -13.34 -23.65 -1.97
CA GLU A 382 -13.77 -25.03 -2.27
C GLU A 382 -13.82 -26.03 -1.08
N ASP A 383 -13.20 -25.70 0.07
CA ASP A 383 -13.03 -26.71 1.14
C ASP A 383 -13.92 -26.55 2.39
N LEU A 384 -14.75 -25.51 2.49
CA LEU A 384 -15.53 -25.26 3.71
C LEU A 384 -16.79 -26.11 3.86
N ASP A 385 -17.34 -26.65 2.77
CA ASP A 385 -18.52 -27.52 2.83
C ASP A 385 -18.21 -28.91 3.46
N ARG A 386 -16.95 -29.30 3.55
CA ARG A 386 -16.52 -30.56 4.19
C ARG A 386 -16.51 -30.51 5.73
N PHE A 387 -16.58 -29.31 6.33
CA PHE A 387 -16.50 -29.12 7.78
C PHE A 387 -17.85 -28.87 8.47
N ARG A 388 -18.96 -29.04 7.76
CA ARG A 388 -20.27 -29.15 8.43
C ARG A 388 -20.30 -30.48 9.18
N GLY A 389 -20.01 -30.44 10.48
CA GLY A 389 -20.31 -31.53 11.37
C GLY A 389 -21.80 -31.90 11.28
N PRO A 390 -22.18 -33.16 11.55
CA PRO A 390 -23.55 -33.59 11.44
C PRO A 390 -24.44 -32.73 12.32
N THR A 391 -25.36 -32.01 11.68
CA THR A 391 -26.43 -31.29 12.37
C THR A 391 -27.22 -32.32 13.15
N THR A 392 -27.14 -32.32 14.46
CA THR A 392 -28.03 -33.07 15.35
C THR A 392 -29.46 -32.61 15.04
N LEU A 393 -30.17 -33.43 14.29
CA LEU A 393 -31.61 -33.34 14.15
C LEU A 393 -32.22 -33.58 15.54
N GLN A 394 -32.73 -32.55 16.17
CA GLN A 394 -33.66 -32.69 17.26
C GLN A 394 -34.95 -33.27 16.72
N ASP A 395 -35.20 -34.47 17.16
CA ASP A 395 -36.40 -35.26 16.95
C ASP A 395 -37.58 -34.54 17.59
N THR A 396 -38.45 -33.91 16.80
CA THR A 396 -39.80 -33.52 17.27
C THR A 396 -40.78 -34.43 16.54
N GLY A 397 -41.20 -35.45 17.28
CA GLY A 397 -42.22 -36.37 16.86
C GLY A 397 -43.55 -35.69 16.48
N HIS A 398 -44.06 -36.00 15.30
CA HIS A 398 -45.49 -35.99 15.07
C HIS A 398 -45.86 -37.15 14.13
N ARG A 399 -46.73 -38.02 14.65
CA ARG A 399 -47.35 -39.14 13.93
C ARG A 399 -48.29 -38.63 12.85
N GLY A 400 -48.30 -39.32 11.71
CA GLY A 400 -49.34 -39.13 10.69
C GLY A 400 -49.19 -40.13 9.55
N ASN A 401 -50.09 -41.09 9.50
CA ASN A 401 -50.26 -42.21 8.56
C ASN A 401 -50.37 -41.76 7.08
N GLY A 402 -49.85 -42.58 6.17
CA GLY A 402 -50.20 -42.47 4.75
C GLY A 402 -49.36 -43.39 3.84
N VAL A 403 -49.89 -44.58 3.60
CA VAL A 403 -49.43 -45.61 2.66
C VAL A 403 -49.62 -45.15 1.22
N SER A 404 -48.61 -45.29 0.35
CA SER A 404 -48.81 -45.88 -0.99
C SER A 404 -47.46 -46.19 -1.66
N ARG A 405 -47.45 -47.45 -2.12
CA ARG A 405 -46.43 -48.04 -2.97
C ARG A 405 -46.50 -47.43 -4.37
N LEU A 406 -45.36 -47.36 -5.08
CA LEU A 406 -45.20 -47.83 -6.45
C LEU A 406 -43.72 -47.95 -6.82
N ARG A 407 -43.44 -49.03 -7.51
CA ARG A 407 -42.15 -49.56 -7.95
C ARG A 407 -41.82 -49.09 -9.39
N PRO A 408 -40.68 -49.54 -9.94
CA PRO A 408 -39.77 -48.80 -10.81
C PRO A 408 -39.80 -49.28 -12.26
N GLU A 409 -39.17 -48.53 -13.15
CA GLU A 409 -38.68 -48.94 -14.50
C GLU A 409 -38.14 -47.64 -15.16
N HIS A 410 -37.06 -47.49 -15.91
CA HIS A 410 -36.41 -48.31 -16.90
C HIS A 410 -34.96 -47.84 -17.13
N MET A 411 -34.15 -48.83 -17.35
CA MET A 411 -32.77 -48.78 -17.82
C MET A 411 -32.75 -48.50 -19.34
N VAL A 412 -31.91 -47.57 -19.81
CA VAL A 412 -31.43 -47.57 -21.20
C VAL A 412 -29.94 -47.30 -21.22
N ARG A 413 -29.17 -48.30 -21.66
CA ARG A 413 -27.78 -48.26 -22.06
C ARG A 413 -27.70 -47.65 -23.49
N SER A 414 -26.70 -46.83 -23.75
CA SER A 414 -26.15 -46.76 -25.10
C SER A 414 -24.62 -46.59 -25.01
N SER A 415 -23.97 -47.55 -25.59
CA SER A 415 -22.54 -47.66 -25.87
C SER A 415 -22.17 -46.86 -27.11
N GLY A 416 -21.01 -46.24 -27.11
CA GLY A 416 -20.45 -45.50 -28.26
C GLY A 416 -18.94 -45.32 -28.15
N SER A 417 -18.25 -46.27 -28.61
CA SER A 417 -17.02 -46.35 -29.43
C SER A 417 -15.90 -45.30 -29.28
N PHE A 418 -14.77 -45.83 -28.89
CA PHE A 418 -13.41 -45.28 -28.98
C PHE A 418 -12.93 -45.05 -30.42
N ARG A 419 -12.28 -43.90 -30.68
CA ARG A 419 -11.26 -43.76 -31.72
C ARG A 419 -10.00 -43.15 -31.13
N LYS A 420 -8.96 -43.98 -31.06
CA LYS A 420 -7.56 -43.55 -30.84
C LYS A 420 -7.06 -42.81 -32.08
N MET A 421 -6.43 -41.66 -31.87
CA MET A 421 -5.53 -41.05 -32.86
C MET A 421 -4.23 -40.67 -32.15
N GLY A 422 -3.22 -41.47 -32.40
CA GLY A 422 -1.86 -41.24 -31.95
C GLY A 422 -1.19 -40.14 -32.79
N ARG A 423 -0.48 -39.24 -32.16
CA ARG A 423 0.55 -38.42 -32.81
C ARG A 423 1.87 -38.53 -32.05
N ARG A 424 2.87 -38.91 -32.82
CA ARG A 424 4.28 -39.03 -32.45
C ARG A 424 4.82 -37.67 -32.00
N ILE A 425 5.50 -37.63 -30.86
CA ILE A 425 6.32 -36.47 -30.43
C ILE A 425 7.78 -36.86 -30.65
N SER A 426 8.41 -36.10 -31.55
CA SER A 426 9.84 -36.13 -31.82
C SER A 426 10.59 -35.43 -30.68
N LYS A 427 11.57 -36.15 -30.10
CA LYS A 427 12.53 -35.62 -29.14
C LYS A 427 13.54 -34.70 -29.86
N ARG A 428 13.67 -33.45 -29.47
CA ARG A 428 14.85 -32.65 -29.70
C ARG A 428 15.28 -32.04 -28.35
N ASN A 429 16.49 -32.41 -27.95
CA ASN A 429 17.25 -31.79 -26.84
C ASN A 429 17.74 -30.42 -27.27
N PRO A 430 17.70 -29.39 -26.40
CA PRO A 430 18.59 -28.24 -26.49
C PRO A 430 19.75 -28.40 -25.48
N LYS A 431 20.95 -28.19 -25.98
CA LYS A 431 22.22 -28.14 -25.26
C LYS A 431 22.25 -26.97 -24.30
N TYR A 432 22.60 -27.22 -23.07
CA TYR A 432 22.99 -26.22 -22.07
C TYR A 432 24.39 -25.69 -22.40
N THR A 433 24.51 -24.39 -22.56
CA THR A 433 25.79 -23.66 -22.53
C THR A 433 25.91 -23.00 -21.17
N THR A 434 26.85 -23.45 -20.40
CA THR A 434 27.28 -22.85 -19.13
C THR A 434 28.07 -21.59 -19.41
N TYR A 435 27.67 -20.47 -18.79
CA TYR A 435 28.47 -19.26 -18.69
C TYR A 435 29.13 -19.22 -17.31
N GLU A 436 30.46 -19.27 -17.29
CA GLU A 436 31.28 -18.94 -16.11
C GLU A 436 31.48 -17.42 -16.04
N PRO A 437 31.50 -16.81 -14.84
CA PRO A 437 31.83 -15.40 -14.67
C PRO A 437 33.36 -15.20 -14.63
N VAL A 438 33.86 -14.36 -15.50
CA VAL A 438 35.25 -13.89 -15.50
C VAL A 438 35.41 -12.84 -14.40
N VAL A 439 36.14 -13.19 -13.36
CA VAL A 439 36.65 -12.26 -12.35
C VAL A 439 37.91 -11.57 -12.89
N ARG A 440 37.87 -10.26 -13.09
CA ARG A 440 39.07 -9.45 -13.29
C ARG A 440 39.43 -8.76 -11.99
N ASN A 441 40.54 -9.18 -11.41
CA ASN A 441 41.29 -8.41 -10.42
C ASN A 441 42.09 -7.33 -11.17
N GLU A 442 41.88 -6.07 -10.78
CA GLU A 442 42.91 -5.05 -11.02
C GLU A 442 43.30 -4.39 -9.70
N SER A 443 44.59 -4.42 -9.49
CA SER A 443 45.33 -4.03 -8.32
C SER A 443 45.51 -2.53 -8.19
N MET A 444 45.58 -2.10 -6.94
CA MET A 444 45.93 -0.78 -6.41
C MET A 444 47.16 -0.12 -7.05
N SER A 445 47.12 1.19 -7.20
CA SER A 445 48.25 2.06 -6.92
C SER A 445 47.80 3.42 -6.40
N GLU A 446 48.34 3.75 -5.23
CA GLU A 446 48.26 5.05 -4.56
C GLU A 446 48.98 6.13 -5.39
N SER A 447 48.42 7.34 -5.40
CA SER A 447 49.22 8.57 -5.24
C SER A 447 48.29 9.79 -5.16
N THR A 448 48.32 10.42 -4.01
CA THR A 448 47.87 11.82 -3.78
C THR A 448 48.88 12.78 -4.44
N PRO A 449 48.42 13.96 -4.93
CA PRO A 449 48.78 15.15 -4.20
C PRO A 449 47.66 16.20 -4.04
N LEU A 450 47.77 16.91 -2.92
CA LEU A 450 47.08 18.16 -2.58
C LEU A 450 47.31 19.25 -3.64
N MET A 451 46.24 19.95 -4.03
CA MET A 451 46.32 21.34 -4.46
C MET A 451 45.04 22.09 -4.03
N GLU A 452 45.26 23.12 -3.26
CA GLU A 452 44.35 24.20 -2.94
C GLU A 452 43.94 24.95 -4.21
N GLY A 453 42.69 25.35 -4.30
CA GLY A 453 42.18 26.19 -5.38
C GLY A 453 40.73 26.59 -5.15
N SER A 454 40.54 27.65 -4.42
CA SER A 454 39.28 28.42 -4.25
C SER A 454 38.76 28.90 -5.60
N THR A 455 37.52 28.55 -5.97
CA THR A 455 36.69 29.46 -6.78
C THR A 455 35.22 29.21 -6.43
N GLY A 456 34.60 30.32 -5.97
CA GLY A 456 33.23 30.35 -5.50
C GLY A 456 32.19 30.08 -6.58
N LEU A 457 31.21 29.33 -6.22
CA LEU A 457 29.91 29.27 -6.89
C LEU A 457 29.09 30.49 -6.45
N PRO A 458 28.36 31.15 -7.35
CA PRO A 458 27.56 32.31 -6.97
C PRO A 458 26.31 31.86 -6.25
N HIS A 459 26.24 32.15 -4.97
CA HIS A 459 25.00 32.22 -4.21
C HIS A 459 24.08 33.28 -4.87
N ARG A 460 23.02 32.82 -5.54
CA ARG A 460 21.87 33.68 -5.81
C ARG A 460 20.89 33.60 -4.66
N PRO A 461 20.39 34.73 -4.15
CA PRO A 461 19.60 34.76 -2.92
C PRO A 461 18.16 34.32 -3.16
N PHE A 462 17.71 33.39 -2.37
CA PHE A 462 16.31 33.09 -2.08
C PHE A 462 15.72 34.29 -1.28
N MET A 463 15.28 35.33 -1.94
CA MET A 463 14.98 36.60 -1.23
C MET A 463 13.49 36.99 -1.24
N PHE A 464 12.56 36.18 -1.81
CA PHE A 464 11.14 36.55 -1.79
C PHE A 464 10.23 35.56 -1.05
N ILE A 465 10.68 34.33 -0.81
CA ILE A 465 9.98 33.39 0.09
C ILE A 465 10.43 33.60 1.55
N ARG A 466 11.51 34.31 1.77
CA ARG A 466 12.07 34.57 3.12
C ARG A 466 11.30 35.56 3.99
N GLU A 467 10.46 36.40 3.44
CA GLU A 467 9.68 37.32 4.32
C GLU A 467 8.51 36.58 4.99
N SER A 468 7.84 35.65 4.33
CA SER A 468 6.85 34.79 5.00
C SER A 468 7.51 33.68 5.88
N LEU A 469 8.72 33.22 5.52
CA LEU A 469 9.46 32.24 6.33
C LEU A 469 10.18 32.88 7.52
N ALA A 470 10.51 34.18 7.46
CA ALA A 470 11.16 34.89 8.58
C ALA A 470 10.22 35.09 9.78
N GLU A 471 8.93 35.21 9.58
CA GLU A 471 7.94 35.20 10.68
C GLU A 471 7.76 33.84 11.34
N CYS A 472 8.10 32.73 10.64
CA CYS A 472 8.04 31.37 11.19
C CYS A 472 9.28 30.99 12.04
N PHE A 473 10.42 31.69 11.93
CA PHE A 473 11.64 31.38 12.65
C PHE A 473 12.01 32.43 13.74
N GLY A 474 11.10 33.35 14.06
CA GLY A 474 11.26 34.31 15.13
C GLY A 474 10.92 33.74 16.49
N CYS A 475 11.76 32.89 17.05
CA CYS A 475 11.88 32.68 18.49
C CYS A 475 13.34 32.48 18.84
N GLY A 476 13.79 33.38 19.68
CA GLY A 476 15.15 33.53 20.20
C GLY A 476 15.69 32.35 20.99
#